data_394ef2bee879aa02c6060ea49c034d89
#
_entry.id   394ef2bee879aa02c6060ea49c034d89
#
_cell.length_a   1.000
_cell.length_b   1.000
_cell.length_c   1.000
_cell.angle_alpha   90.00
_cell.angle_beta   90.00
_cell.angle_gamma   90.00
#
_symmetry.space_group_name_H-M   'P 1'
#
loop_
_entity.id
_entity.type
_entity.pdbx_description
1 polymer ?
#
loop_
_entity_poly.entity_id
_entity_poly.type
_entity_poly.pdbx_seq_one_letter_code
_entity_poly.pdbx_strand_id
1 'polypeptide(L)'
;MIIVIQLIRVIRSTFIGSAICSVSPVDINRQPEGKGLYPIFAIMSHYCICNARYTLNPKSLSMYVRARSNIRKGEEISVQYLSALSGNFKRRRKIRDEWYFDCECRRCSDPTECGSYVSALKCDSCSSGNVLPIDSLEYNSKWKCTT
;
A
#
# COMPACT_ATOMS: atom_id res chain seq x y z
N MET A 1 -19.43 3.67 -6.15
CA MET A 1 -19.62 2.22 -6.45
C MET A 1 -19.11 1.40 -5.29
N ILE A 2 -19.85 0.41 -4.86
CA ILE A 2 -19.44 -0.56 -3.83
C ILE A 2 -19.40 -1.93 -4.50
N ILE A 3 -18.28 -2.62 -4.43
CA ILE A 3 -18.16 -4.01 -4.87
C ILE A 3 -18.09 -4.87 -3.62
N VAL A 4 -19.01 -5.82 -3.48
CA VAL A 4 -18.99 -6.82 -2.41
C VAL A 4 -18.35 -8.08 -2.96
N ILE A 5 -17.29 -8.52 -2.33
CA ILE A 5 -16.54 -9.72 -2.72
C ILE A 5 -16.73 -10.76 -1.65
N GLN A 6 -17.26 -11.92 -2.02
CA GLN A 6 -17.44 -13.03 -1.09
C GLN A 6 -16.16 -13.86 -0.98
N LEU A 7 -15.94 -14.37 0.22
CA LEU A 7 -14.86 -15.30 0.53
C LEU A 7 -15.15 -16.65 -0.16
N ILE A 8 -14.18 -17.16 -0.94
CA ILE A 8 -14.31 -18.49 -1.54
C ILE A 8 -13.77 -19.59 -0.60
N ARG A 9 -12.74 -19.27 0.20
CA ARG A 9 -12.16 -20.27 1.12
C ARG A 9 -11.36 -19.63 2.24
N VAL A 10 -11.48 -20.13 3.46
CA VAL A 10 -10.54 -19.86 4.56
C VAL A 10 -9.47 -20.93 4.54
N ILE A 11 -8.21 -20.54 4.41
CA ILE A 11 -7.07 -21.47 4.38
C ILE A 11 -6.30 -21.32 5.69
N ARG A 12 -6.17 -22.41 6.43
CA ARG A 12 -5.35 -22.51 7.66
C ARG A 12 -3.90 -22.90 7.34
N SER A 13 -3.28 -22.34 6.31
CA SER A 13 -1.93 -22.73 5.90
C SER A 13 -0.99 -21.55 5.68
N THR A 14 0.29 -21.78 5.93
CA THR A 14 1.38 -20.82 5.98
C THR A 14 1.95 -20.43 4.62
N PHE A 15 1.46 -20.97 3.53
CA PHE A 15 2.04 -20.72 2.19
C PHE A 15 0.97 -20.51 1.14
N ILE A 16 0.84 -19.31 0.62
CA ILE A 16 0.45 -18.97 -0.76
C ILE A 16 0.48 -17.42 -0.89
N GLY A 17 1.11 -16.92 -1.96
CA GLY A 17 1.35 -15.51 -2.22
C GLY A 17 0.10 -14.60 -2.36
N SER A 18 0.29 -13.47 -2.92
CA SER A 18 -0.50 -12.21 -3.00
C SER A 18 -2.05 -12.27 -3.10
N ALA A 19 -2.65 -13.43 -3.35
CA ALA A 19 -4.11 -13.60 -3.44
C ALA A 19 -4.81 -13.72 -2.07
N ILE A 20 -4.06 -13.76 -0.97
CA ILE A 20 -4.57 -14.02 0.36
C ILE A 20 -4.56 -12.75 1.19
N CYS A 21 -5.74 -12.28 1.56
CA CYS A 21 -5.88 -11.24 2.56
C CYS A 21 -5.92 -11.88 3.96
N SER A 22 -5.06 -11.42 4.86
CA SER A 22 -5.12 -11.83 6.25
C SER A 22 -6.42 -11.31 6.88
N VAL A 23 -7.21 -12.22 7.42
CA VAL A 23 -8.43 -11.90 8.16
C VAL A 23 -8.01 -11.58 9.59
N SER A 24 -7.80 -10.31 9.88
CA SER A 24 -7.57 -9.86 11.25
C SER A 24 -8.88 -9.34 11.84
N PRO A 25 -9.23 -9.72 13.08
CA PRO A 25 -10.28 -9.04 13.81
C PRO A 25 -9.89 -7.56 13.99
N VAL A 26 -10.88 -6.71 14.20
CA VAL A 26 -10.68 -5.25 14.38
C VAL A 26 -9.84 -4.93 15.63
N ASP A 27 -9.64 -5.90 16.51
CA ASP A 27 -8.80 -5.77 17.71
C ASP A 27 -7.33 -5.91 17.33
N ILE A 28 -6.59 -4.81 17.45
CA ILE A 28 -5.14 -4.71 17.16
C ILE A 28 -4.26 -5.65 18.01
N ASN A 29 -4.79 -6.21 19.09
CA ASN A 29 -4.06 -7.10 20.00
C ASN A 29 -4.28 -8.60 19.68
N ARG A 30 -5.14 -8.95 18.71
CA ARG A 30 -5.37 -10.33 18.31
C ARG A 30 -4.59 -10.69 17.06
N GLN A 31 -3.96 -11.86 17.11
CA GLN A 31 -3.37 -12.48 15.92
C GLN A 31 -4.47 -12.76 14.89
N PRO A 32 -4.16 -12.67 13.58
CA PRO A 32 -5.14 -12.97 12.55
C PRO A 32 -5.64 -14.40 12.69
N GLU A 33 -6.95 -14.59 12.81
CA GLU A 33 -7.59 -15.89 13.02
C GLU A 33 -7.57 -16.79 11.77
N GLY A 34 -7.21 -16.22 10.61
CA GLY A 34 -7.16 -16.98 9.36
C GLY A 34 -6.72 -16.15 8.17
N LYS A 35 -6.65 -16.83 7.04
CA LYS A 35 -6.35 -16.21 5.73
C LYS A 35 -7.51 -16.51 4.79
N GLY A 36 -8.01 -15.48 4.12
CA GLY A 36 -9.10 -15.59 3.17
C GLY A 36 -8.63 -15.41 1.72
N LEU A 37 -9.08 -16.27 0.82
CA LEU A 37 -8.87 -16.13 -0.61
C LEU A 37 -10.01 -15.34 -1.24
N TYR A 38 -9.69 -14.16 -1.80
CA TYR A 38 -10.62 -13.26 -2.48
C TYR A 38 -10.16 -13.03 -3.92
N PRO A 39 -10.53 -13.90 -4.90
CA PRO A 39 -9.97 -13.86 -6.25
C PRO A 39 -10.14 -12.53 -6.97
N ILE A 40 -11.33 -11.91 -6.85
CA ILE A 40 -11.59 -10.60 -7.48
C ILE A 40 -10.76 -9.49 -6.83
N PHE A 41 -10.50 -9.57 -5.53
CA PHE A 41 -9.63 -8.63 -4.85
C PHE A 41 -8.16 -8.85 -5.22
N ALA A 42 -7.76 -10.09 -5.43
CA ALA A 42 -6.38 -10.47 -5.75
C ALA A 42 -5.88 -9.94 -7.09
N ILE A 43 -6.79 -9.62 -8.03
CA ILE A 43 -6.43 -9.02 -9.33
C ILE A 43 -6.36 -7.48 -9.29
N MET A 44 -6.66 -6.85 -8.16
CA MET A 44 -6.55 -5.38 -8.02
C MET A 44 -5.10 -5.00 -7.80
N SER A 45 -4.61 -4.07 -8.59
CA SER A 45 -3.21 -3.61 -8.52
C SER A 45 -2.94 -2.73 -7.30
N HIS A 46 -1.67 -2.70 -6.91
CA HIS A 46 -1.21 -1.75 -5.90
C HIS A 46 -0.97 -0.36 -6.48
N TYR A 47 -1.42 0.66 -5.76
CA TYR A 47 -1.01 2.04 -5.98
C TYR A 47 -0.91 2.79 -4.64
N CYS A 48 0.17 3.55 -4.41
CA CYS A 48 0.35 4.25 -3.12
C CYS A 48 -0.69 5.35 -2.89
N ILE A 49 -1.24 5.94 -3.97
CA ILE A 49 -2.39 6.85 -3.95
C ILE A 49 -3.51 6.15 -4.72
N CYS A 50 -4.10 5.15 -4.11
CA CYS A 50 -5.10 4.29 -4.73
C CYS A 50 -6.45 4.98 -4.89
N ASN A 51 -7.24 4.57 -5.90
CA ASN A 51 -8.59 5.09 -6.16
C ASN A 51 -9.71 4.28 -5.47
N ALA A 52 -9.35 3.17 -4.82
CA ALA A 52 -10.30 2.38 -4.02
C ALA A 52 -9.73 2.05 -2.63
N ARG A 53 -10.62 1.78 -1.69
CA ARG A 53 -10.30 1.27 -0.36
C ARG A 53 -11.11 0.01 -0.08
N TYR A 54 -10.60 -0.87 0.74
CA TYR A 54 -11.32 -2.07 1.16
C TYR A 54 -11.51 -2.14 2.67
N THR A 55 -12.53 -2.86 3.07
CA THR A 55 -12.81 -3.19 4.47
C THR A 55 -13.32 -4.62 4.52
N LEU A 56 -12.92 -5.35 5.53
CA LEU A 56 -13.38 -6.71 5.79
C LEU A 56 -14.45 -6.68 6.89
N ASN A 57 -15.58 -7.38 6.66
CA ASN A 57 -16.53 -7.64 7.72
C ASN A 57 -16.10 -8.89 8.50
N PRO A 58 -15.76 -8.79 9.78
CA PRO A 58 -15.22 -9.91 10.55
C PRO A 58 -16.25 -11.03 10.80
N LYS A 59 -17.55 -10.70 10.76
CA LYS A 59 -18.63 -11.70 11.00
C LYS A 59 -18.96 -12.50 9.74
N SER A 60 -19.16 -11.80 8.62
CA SER A 60 -19.52 -12.45 7.34
C SER A 60 -18.30 -12.80 6.48
N LEU A 61 -17.11 -12.36 6.87
CA LEU A 61 -15.87 -12.48 6.10
C LEU A 61 -15.99 -11.91 4.67
N SER A 62 -16.98 -11.05 4.44
CA SER A 62 -17.16 -10.38 3.16
C SER A 62 -16.23 -9.17 3.06
N MET A 63 -15.58 -9.02 1.92
CA MET A 63 -14.75 -7.85 1.62
C MET A 63 -15.55 -6.83 0.83
N TYR A 64 -15.54 -5.60 1.30
CA TYR A 64 -16.18 -4.46 0.65
C TYR A 64 -15.12 -3.56 0.04
N VAL A 65 -15.15 -3.38 -1.27
CA VAL A 65 -14.27 -2.44 -1.98
C VAL A 65 -15.11 -1.22 -2.38
N ARG A 66 -14.64 -0.03 -1.97
CA ARG A 66 -15.32 1.25 -2.23
C ARG A 66 -14.39 2.19 -2.97
N ALA A 67 -14.88 2.84 -4.02
CA ALA A 67 -14.17 3.91 -4.69
C ALA A 67 -13.93 5.09 -3.72
N ARG A 68 -12.74 5.68 -3.78
CA ARG A 68 -12.34 6.89 -3.04
C ARG A 68 -12.50 8.15 -3.89
N SER A 69 -12.51 7.99 -5.19
CA SER A 69 -12.66 9.04 -6.20
C SER A 69 -13.50 8.51 -7.36
N ASN A 70 -13.84 9.38 -8.30
CA ASN A 70 -14.45 8.95 -9.55
C ASN A 70 -13.46 8.07 -10.32
N ILE A 71 -13.90 6.89 -10.71
CA ILE A 71 -13.15 5.94 -11.54
C ILE A 71 -13.84 5.88 -12.90
N ARG A 72 -13.12 6.23 -13.95
CA ARG A 72 -13.63 6.22 -15.32
C ARG A 72 -13.75 4.80 -15.85
N LYS A 73 -14.62 4.59 -16.84
CA LYS A 73 -14.68 3.31 -17.56
C LYS A 73 -13.31 3.02 -18.20
N GLY A 74 -12.76 1.83 -17.94
CA GLY A 74 -11.45 1.41 -18.43
C GLY A 74 -10.27 1.81 -17.53
N GLU A 75 -10.51 2.63 -16.50
CA GLU A 75 -9.50 2.95 -15.49
C GLU A 75 -9.31 1.77 -14.54
N GLU A 76 -8.05 1.46 -14.24
CA GLU A 76 -7.68 0.38 -13.33
C GLU A 76 -8.13 0.70 -11.89
N ILE A 77 -8.74 -0.30 -11.24
CA ILE A 77 -9.09 -0.20 -9.82
C ILE A 77 -7.86 -0.60 -9.01
N SER A 78 -7.34 0.35 -8.26
CA SER A 78 -6.16 0.14 -7.43
C SER A 78 -6.49 0.23 -5.95
N VAL A 79 -5.76 -0.55 -5.15
CA VAL A 79 -5.83 -0.58 -3.70
C VAL A 79 -4.44 -0.43 -3.10
N GLN A 80 -4.37 -0.12 -1.82
CA GLN A 80 -3.11 0.01 -1.12
C GLN A 80 -2.78 -1.29 -0.39
N TYR A 81 -1.62 -1.90 -0.71
CA TYR A 81 -1.15 -3.12 -0.05
C TYR A 81 -0.47 -2.84 1.29
N LEU A 82 0.12 -1.64 1.44
CA LEU A 82 0.92 -1.25 2.59
C LEU A 82 0.37 0.02 3.26
N SER A 83 0.80 0.26 4.49
CA SER A 83 0.45 1.49 5.21
C SER A 83 0.92 2.75 4.48
N ALA A 84 0.03 3.73 4.33
CA ALA A 84 0.33 5.06 3.79
C ALA A 84 1.38 5.83 4.61
N LEU A 85 1.50 5.51 5.89
CA LEU A 85 2.42 6.17 6.83
C LEU A 85 3.86 5.69 6.73
N SER A 86 4.13 4.65 5.94
CA SER A 86 5.50 4.20 5.68
C SER A 86 6.19 5.09 4.65
N GLY A 87 7.45 5.41 4.86
CA GLY A 87 8.28 6.16 3.91
C GLY A 87 8.57 5.37 2.63
N ASN A 88 8.98 6.08 1.56
CA ASN A 88 9.14 5.56 0.21
C ASN A 88 10.00 4.27 0.15
N PHE A 89 11.25 4.33 0.58
CA PHE A 89 12.15 3.17 0.49
C PHE A 89 11.65 1.95 1.27
N LYS A 90 11.03 2.18 2.44
CA LYS A 90 10.45 1.10 3.25
C LYS A 90 9.27 0.44 2.52
N ARG A 91 8.39 1.25 1.88
CA ARG A 91 7.26 0.72 1.10
C ARG A 91 7.74 -0.07 -0.10
N ARG A 92 8.62 0.52 -0.92
CA ARG A 92 9.14 -0.12 -2.14
C ARG A 92 9.87 -1.41 -1.82
N ARG A 93 10.76 -1.39 -0.82
CA ARG A 93 11.46 -2.60 -0.38
C ARG A 93 10.49 -3.70 0.05
N LYS A 94 9.49 -3.37 0.86
CA LYS A 94 8.49 -4.35 1.31
C LYS A 94 7.66 -4.89 0.14
N ILE A 95 7.31 -4.07 -0.84
CA ILE A 95 6.61 -4.50 -2.06
C ILE A 95 7.48 -5.46 -2.87
N ARG A 96 8.76 -5.16 -3.04
CA ARG A 96 9.71 -6.04 -3.73
C ARG A 96 9.84 -7.39 -3.02
N ASP A 97 9.98 -7.37 -1.71
CA ASP A 97 10.20 -8.57 -0.91
C ASP A 97 8.97 -9.47 -0.82
N GLU A 98 7.75 -8.88 -0.76
CA GLU A 98 6.50 -9.63 -0.55
C GLU A 98 5.67 -9.85 -1.81
N TRP A 99 5.78 -8.98 -2.82
CA TRP A 99 5.00 -9.04 -4.07
C TRP A 99 5.86 -9.07 -5.34
N TYR A 100 7.19 -9.02 -5.23
CA TYR A 100 8.15 -9.22 -6.31
C TYR A 100 8.05 -8.21 -7.46
N PHE A 101 7.69 -6.94 -7.17
CA PHE A 101 7.73 -5.86 -8.14
C PHE A 101 8.21 -4.56 -7.51
N ASP A 102 8.68 -3.62 -8.35
CA ASP A 102 9.03 -2.27 -7.92
C ASP A 102 7.87 -1.31 -8.18
N CYS A 103 7.47 -0.58 -7.16
CA CYS A 103 6.45 0.44 -7.31
C CYS A 103 7.09 1.76 -7.78
N GLU A 104 6.70 2.20 -8.99
CA GLU A 104 7.14 3.47 -9.60
C GLU A 104 5.99 4.47 -9.74
N CYS A 105 4.96 4.35 -8.89
CA CYS A 105 3.81 5.24 -8.92
C CYS A 105 4.22 6.70 -8.63
N ARG A 106 3.36 7.65 -8.99
CA ARG A 106 3.57 9.09 -8.77
C ARG A 106 4.12 9.43 -7.38
N ARG A 107 3.64 8.78 -6.31
CA ARG A 107 4.15 9.02 -4.96
C ARG A 107 5.56 8.47 -4.76
N CYS A 108 5.88 7.34 -5.36
CA CYS A 108 7.20 6.73 -5.21
C CYS A 108 8.26 7.44 -6.05
N SER A 109 7.90 7.99 -7.21
CA SER A 109 8.81 8.74 -8.08
C SER A 109 9.02 10.19 -7.65
N ASP A 110 8.20 10.70 -6.72
CA ASP A 110 8.33 12.05 -6.18
C ASP A 110 9.13 12.04 -4.87
N PRO A 111 10.31 12.69 -4.80
CA PRO A 111 11.11 12.80 -3.58
C PRO A 111 10.36 13.39 -2.39
N THR A 112 9.38 14.27 -2.65
CA THR A 112 8.53 14.88 -1.61
C THR A 112 7.38 13.97 -1.17
N GLU A 113 7.20 12.83 -1.85
CA GLU A 113 6.05 11.92 -1.67
C GLU A 113 4.70 12.66 -1.80
N CYS A 114 4.55 13.42 -2.88
CA CYS A 114 3.40 14.29 -3.16
C CYS A 114 3.16 15.35 -2.08
N GLY A 115 4.24 15.96 -1.60
CA GLY A 115 4.21 17.02 -0.60
C GLY A 115 3.97 16.55 0.83
N SER A 116 3.95 15.22 1.08
CA SER A 116 3.76 14.68 2.43
C SER A 116 5.04 14.63 3.27
N TYR A 117 6.21 14.60 2.62
CA TYR A 117 7.54 14.59 3.23
C TYR A 117 7.76 13.47 4.26
N VAL A 118 7.05 12.34 4.14
CA VAL A 118 7.09 11.24 5.14
C VAL A 118 8.49 10.66 5.32
N SER A 119 9.31 10.65 4.26
CA SER A 119 10.70 10.16 4.31
C SER A 119 11.73 11.27 4.50
N ALA A 120 11.33 12.53 4.58
CA ALA A 120 12.26 13.64 4.67
C ALA A 120 12.97 13.68 6.03
N LEU A 121 14.21 14.10 6.00
CA LEU A 121 15.00 14.40 7.19
C LEU A 121 15.16 15.92 7.32
N LYS A 122 15.27 16.43 8.53
CA LYS A 122 15.65 17.82 8.74
C LYS A 122 17.11 18.04 8.34
N CYS A 123 17.41 19.18 7.73
CA CYS A 123 18.77 19.53 7.41
C CYS A 123 19.48 20.08 8.66
N ASP A 124 20.57 19.47 9.05
CA ASP A 124 21.36 19.90 10.21
C ASP A 124 22.14 21.21 9.94
N SER A 125 22.43 21.51 8.65
CA SER A 125 23.22 22.68 8.27
C SER A 125 22.40 23.97 8.19
N CYS A 126 21.13 23.92 7.75
CA CYS A 126 20.31 25.13 7.58
C CYS A 126 19.06 25.21 8.45
N SER A 127 18.74 24.15 9.18
CA SER A 127 17.60 24.03 10.12
C SER A 127 16.19 24.26 9.51
N SER A 128 16.09 24.82 8.32
CA SER A 128 14.83 25.14 7.62
C SER A 128 14.53 24.21 6.45
N GLY A 129 15.56 23.62 5.83
CA GLY A 129 15.42 22.73 4.68
C GLY A 129 15.14 21.28 5.07
N ASN A 130 14.55 20.56 4.12
CA ASN A 130 14.40 19.12 4.18
C ASN A 130 15.48 18.45 3.34
N VAL A 131 16.03 17.34 3.82
CA VAL A 131 16.97 16.51 3.06
C VAL A 131 16.16 15.39 2.40
N LEU A 132 16.23 15.33 1.07
CA LEU A 132 15.46 14.42 0.22
C LEU A 132 16.41 13.64 -0.70
N PRO A 133 16.05 12.42 -1.13
CA PRO A 133 16.80 11.72 -2.16
C PRO A 133 16.72 12.50 -3.49
N ILE A 134 17.82 12.53 -4.24
CA ILE A 134 17.85 13.13 -5.58
C ILE A 134 16.98 12.30 -6.52
N ASP A 135 17.09 10.99 -6.45
CA ASP A 135 16.23 10.04 -7.14
C ASP A 135 15.54 9.14 -6.11
N SER A 136 14.24 9.27 -5.99
CA SER A 136 13.44 8.51 -5.03
C SER A 136 13.17 7.07 -5.46
N LEU A 137 13.52 6.68 -6.68
CA LEU A 137 13.43 5.31 -7.17
C LEU A 137 14.73 4.53 -6.98
N GLU A 138 15.87 5.22 -6.78
CA GLU A 138 17.17 4.60 -6.58
C GLU A 138 17.48 4.43 -5.09
N TYR A 139 17.68 3.18 -4.63
CA TYR A 139 17.95 2.88 -3.21
C TYR A 139 19.24 3.49 -2.67
N ASN A 140 20.26 3.62 -3.52
CA ASN A 140 21.55 4.22 -3.18
C ASN A 140 21.63 5.70 -3.60
N SER A 141 20.50 6.34 -3.82
CA SER A 141 20.44 7.74 -4.23
C SER A 141 21.20 8.62 -3.24
N LYS A 142 21.90 9.62 -3.77
CA LYS A 142 22.41 10.73 -2.95
C LYS A 142 21.24 11.56 -2.45
N TRP A 143 21.44 12.18 -1.30
CA TRP A 143 20.44 13.06 -0.69
C TRP A 143 20.92 14.50 -0.73
N LYS A 144 20.00 15.44 -0.91
CA LYS A 144 20.30 16.87 -0.93
C LYS A 144 19.29 17.66 -0.11
N CYS A 145 19.75 18.80 0.43
CA CYS A 145 18.88 19.78 1.06
C CYS A 145 18.05 20.53 0.00
N THR A 146 16.83 20.89 0.37
CA THR A 146 15.90 21.67 -0.49
C THR A 146 16.16 23.17 -0.48
N THR A 147 17.07 23.63 0.39
CA THR A 147 17.47 25.03 0.53
C THR A 147 18.84 25.23 -0.05
#